data_bb9a3f2864400ece8e33d824f8258708
#
_entry.id   bb9a3f2864400ece8e33d824f8258708
#
_cell.length_a   1.000
_cell.length_b   1.000
_cell.length_c   1.000
_cell.angle_alpha   90.00
_cell.angle_beta   90.00
_cell.angle_gamma   90.00
#
_symmetry.space_group_name_H-M   'P 1'
#
loop_
_entity.id
_entity.type
_entity.pdbx_description
1 polymer ?
#
loop_
_entity_poly.entity_id
_entity_poly.type
_entity_poly.pdbx_seq_one_letter_code
_entity_poly.pdbx_strand_id
1 'polypeptide(L)'
;MQFSTILLLSAAAVNSVYAGCYTSGVGWGAEKGLAEQAIDELCDPSKHDAFTYEGFGPGQTKADCFQLSGDKKADFQVNYGGQGDIALAQSDCVLRFKNEINGCGSGGSTTTADWTFTSDPNDGTCDPVAKRAPVQFTA
;
A
#
# COMPACT_ATOMS: atom_id res chain seq x y z
N MET A 1 -57.67 14.58 -7.39
CA MET A 1 -56.77 13.76 -6.53
C MET A 1 -55.38 13.82 -7.13
N GLN A 2 -54.49 14.58 -6.48
CA GLN A 2 -53.11 14.64 -6.90
C GLN A 2 -52.31 13.64 -6.05
N PHE A 3 -51.74 12.64 -6.70
CA PHE A 3 -50.81 11.73 -6.05
C PHE A 3 -49.40 12.37 -6.11
N SER A 4 -48.94 12.89 -4.98
CA SER A 4 -47.55 13.31 -4.84
C SER A 4 -46.66 12.07 -4.71
N THR A 5 -45.94 11.76 -5.77
CA THR A 5 -44.91 10.72 -5.75
C THR A 5 -43.68 11.32 -5.05
N ILE A 6 -43.45 10.91 -3.80
CA ILE A 6 -42.23 11.24 -3.10
C ILE A 6 -41.13 10.35 -3.64
N LEU A 7 -40.21 10.93 -4.43
CA LEU A 7 -39.00 10.27 -4.87
C LEU A 7 -38.04 10.25 -3.70
N LEU A 8 -37.94 9.11 -3.03
CA LEU A 8 -36.88 8.87 -2.05
C LEU A 8 -35.54 8.69 -2.80
N LEU A 9 -34.78 9.77 -2.91
CA LEU A 9 -33.36 9.65 -3.27
C LEU A 9 -32.63 8.98 -2.11
N SER A 10 -32.37 7.69 -2.23
CA SER A 10 -31.41 7.01 -1.39
C SER A 10 -30.02 7.51 -1.79
N ALA A 11 -29.46 8.43 -0.99
CA ALA A 11 -28.06 8.79 -1.08
C ALA A 11 -27.24 7.55 -0.69
N ALA A 12 -26.71 6.84 -1.69
CA ALA A 12 -25.69 5.85 -1.45
C ALA A 12 -24.49 6.60 -0.84
N ALA A 13 -24.15 6.27 0.42
CA ALA A 13 -22.93 6.74 1.04
C ALA A 13 -21.76 6.15 0.25
N VAL A 14 -21.19 6.95 -0.64
CA VAL A 14 -19.94 6.59 -1.31
C VAL A 14 -18.88 6.73 -0.23
N ASN A 15 -18.43 5.60 0.31
CA ASN A 15 -17.21 5.59 1.10
C ASN A 15 -16.10 6.05 0.17
N SER A 16 -15.74 7.33 0.27
CA SER A 16 -14.64 7.89 -0.49
C SER A 16 -13.35 7.22 -0.02
N VAL A 17 -12.91 6.22 -0.76
CA VAL A 17 -11.55 5.73 -0.68
C VAL A 17 -10.72 6.87 -1.28
N TYR A 18 -10.06 7.63 -0.44
CA TYR A 18 -9.10 8.63 -0.91
C TYR A 18 -7.88 7.90 -1.45
N ALA A 19 -7.92 7.53 -2.73
CA ALA A 19 -6.73 7.18 -3.48
C ALA A 19 -5.98 8.48 -3.75
N GLY A 20 -4.99 8.78 -2.94
CA GLY A 20 -4.11 9.92 -3.13
C GLY A 20 -3.02 9.57 -4.13
N CYS A 21 -3.35 9.57 -5.44
CA CYS A 21 -2.31 9.43 -6.46
C CYS A 21 -1.36 10.61 -6.42
N TYR A 22 -0.06 10.33 -6.55
CA TYR A 22 0.94 11.37 -6.73
C TYR A 22 0.77 12.02 -8.09
N THR A 23 0.88 13.35 -8.14
CA THR A 23 0.66 14.15 -9.36
C THR A 23 1.95 14.39 -10.12
N SER A 24 3.09 14.03 -9.54
CA SER A 24 4.43 14.20 -10.12
C SER A 24 5.34 13.06 -9.68
N GLY A 25 6.49 12.97 -10.29
CA GLY A 25 7.48 11.95 -9.97
C GLY A 25 7.60 10.88 -11.05
N VAL A 26 8.34 9.84 -10.71
CA VAL A 26 8.59 8.71 -11.61
C VAL A 26 7.32 7.88 -11.78
N GLY A 27 7.03 7.47 -13.00
CA GLY A 27 5.92 6.57 -13.28
C GLY A 27 6.34 5.09 -13.26
N TRP A 28 5.37 4.21 -13.08
CA TRP A 28 5.60 2.76 -13.18
C TRP A 28 6.09 2.35 -14.58
N GLY A 29 5.51 2.94 -15.63
CA GLY A 29 5.86 2.62 -17.02
C GLY A 29 5.69 1.14 -17.32
N ALA A 30 6.69 0.57 -18.02
CA ALA A 30 6.72 -0.85 -18.39
C ALA A 30 6.96 -1.80 -17.20
N GLU A 31 7.31 -1.28 -16.02
CA GLU A 31 7.71 -2.07 -14.86
C GLU A 31 6.58 -2.35 -13.86
N LYS A 32 5.37 -1.98 -14.22
CA LYS A 32 4.18 -2.23 -13.41
C LYS A 32 4.05 -3.70 -13.02
N GLY A 33 4.29 -4.62 -13.95
CA GLY A 33 4.23 -6.06 -13.68
C GLY A 33 5.28 -6.54 -12.67
N LEU A 34 6.47 -5.96 -12.68
CA LEU A 34 7.52 -6.26 -11.67
C LEU A 34 7.11 -5.73 -10.29
N ALA A 35 6.49 -4.56 -10.23
CA ALA A 35 5.97 -4.02 -8.98
C ALA A 35 4.86 -4.90 -8.39
N GLU A 36 3.97 -5.42 -9.23
CA GLU A 36 2.92 -6.36 -8.77
C GLU A 36 3.50 -7.68 -8.25
N GLN A 37 4.54 -8.21 -8.90
CA GLN A 37 5.24 -9.42 -8.42
C GLN A 37 5.91 -9.16 -7.07
N ALA A 38 6.49 -7.98 -6.87
CA ALA A 38 7.05 -7.59 -5.58
C ALA A 38 5.99 -7.63 -4.48
N ILE A 39 4.79 -7.17 -4.78
CA ILE A 39 3.68 -7.21 -3.80
C ILE A 39 3.27 -8.65 -3.46
N ASP A 40 3.26 -9.55 -4.41
CA ASP A 40 2.97 -10.96 -4.13
C ASP A 40 3.98 -11.56 -3.16
N GLU A 41 5.25 -11.15 -3.24
CA GLU A 41 6.29 -11.56 -2.28
C GLU A 41 6.16 -10.87 -0.92
N LEU A 42 5.95 -9.55 -0.91
CA LEU A 42 5.83 -8.77 0.33
C LEU A 42 4.56 -9.07 1.13
N CYS A 43 3.56 -9.65 0.49
CA CYS A 43 2.32 -10.04 1.12
C CYS A 43 2.22 -11.56 1.39
N ASP A 44 3.26 -12.34 1.13
CA ASP A 44 3.28 -13.79 1.37
C ASP A 44 3.63 -14.08 2.83
N PRO A 45 2.68 -14.55 3.66
CA PRO A 45 2.91 -14.77 5.09
C PRO A 45 3.91 -15.90 5.39
N SER A 46 4.33 -16.68 4.41
CA SER A 46 5.37 -17.69 4.57
C SER A 46 6.79 -17.10 4.55
N LYS A 47 6.93 -15.85 4.12
CA LYS A 47 8.22 -15.16 4.03
C LYS A 47 8.45 -14.26 5.24
N HIS A 48 9.60 -14.40 5.88
CA HIS A 48 9.95 -13.65 7.09
C HIS A 48 9.98 -12.13 6.90
N ASP A 49 10.29 -11.68 5.70
CA ASP A 49 10.37 -10.26 5.37
C ASP A 49 9.03 -9.67 4.90
N ALA A 50 7.98 -10.50 4.83
CA ALA A 50 6.69 -10.05 4.36
C ALA A 50 5.97 -9.16 5.39
N PHE A 51 5.21 -8.19 4.90
CA PHE A 51 4.37 -7.34 5.75
C PHE A 51 3.32 -8.13 6.53
N THR A 52 2.94 -9.29 6.02
CA THR A 52 1.92 -10.18 6.60
C THR A 52 2.50 -11.24 7.54
N TYR A 53 3.83 -11.36 7.63
CA TYR A 53 4.48 -12.40 8.44
C TYR A 53 4.23 -12.21 9.93
N GLU A 54 4.38 -11.00 10.42
CA GLU A 54 4.08 -10.63 11.79
C GLU A 54 2.92 -9.64 11.82
N GLY A 55 2.19 -9.60 12.95
CA GLY A 55 1.16 -8.61 13.17
C GLY A 55 1.70 -7.18 13.28
N PHE A 56 0.79 -6.26 13.45
CA PHE A 56 1.05 -4.84 13.66
C PHE A 56 0.56 -4.43 15.03
N GLY A 57 1.39 -3.67 15.74
CA GLY A 57 0.97 -2.90 16.89
C GLY A 57 0.45 -1.51 16.49
N PRO A 58 -0.21 -0.78 17.42
CA PRO A 58 -0.71 0.56 17.16
C PRO A 58 0.38 1.52 16.68
N GLY A 59 0.12 2.20 15.57
CA GLY A 59 1.05 3.15 14.97
C GLY A 59 2.24 2.54 14.24
N GLN A 60 2.32 1.23 14.14
CA GLN A 60 3.46 0.56 13.49
C GLN A 60 3.44 0.77 11.98
N THR A 61 4.62 1.02 11.43
CA THR A 61 4.87 1.09 10.00
C THR A 61 5.86 0.01 9.59
N LYS A 62 5.54 -0.72 8.52
CA LYS A 62 6.48 -1.60 7.83
C LYS A 62 6.73 -1.03 6.45
N ALA A 63 7.98 -1.04 6.01
CA ALA A 63 8.39 -0.53 4.71
C ALA A 63 9.45 -1.45 4.09
N ASP A 64 9.43 -1.55 2.78
CA ASP A 64 10.44 -2.27 2.03
C ASP A 64 10.70 -1.58 0.67
N CYS A 65 11.89 -1.80 0.14
CA CYS A 65 12.30 -1.32 -1.17
C CYS A 65 12.53 -2.52 -2.08
N PHE A 66 11.91 -2.51 -3.25
CA PHE A 66 12.07 -3.53 -4.26
C PHE A 66 12.74 -2.95 -5.51
N GLN A 67 13.85 -3.57 -5.93
CA GLN A 67 14.53 -3.17 -7.16
C GLN A 67 13.70 -3.61 -8.36
N LEU A 68 13.27 -2.64 -9.16
CA LEU A 68 12.66 -2.88 -10.46
C LEU A 68 13.76 -3.12 -11.51
N SER A 69 13.71 -2.53 -12.68
CA SER A 69 14.77 -2.69 -13.67
C SER A 69 15.70 -1.47 -13.69
N GLY A 70 16.96 -1.67 -14.03
CA GLY A 70 17.94 -0.58 -14.15
C GLY A 70 18.06 0.25 -12.88
N ASP A 71 17.90 1.57 -13.03
CA ASP A 71 17.97 2.53 -11.93
C ASP A 71 16.61 2.94 -11.39
N LYS A 72 15.61 2.05 -11.47
CA LYS A 72 14.27 2.27 -10.90
C LYS A 72 13.99 1.30 -9.78
N LYS A 73 13.41 1.81 -8.71
CA LYS A 73 12.98 1.06 -7.53
C LYS A 73 11.53 1.35 -7.20
N ALA A 74 10.95 0.52 -6.36
CA ALA A 74 9.66 0.76 -5.75
C ALA A 74 9.81 0.76 -4.23
N ASP A 75 9.33 1.80 -3.60
CA ASP A 75 9.23 1.91 -2.15
C ASP A 75 7.80 1.60 -1.73
N PHE A 76 7.62 0.57 -0.92
CA PHE A 76 6.32 0.14 -0.40
C PHE A 76 6.26 0.35 1.10
N GLN A 77 5.13 0.82 1.57
CA GLN A 77 4.92 1.07 2.99
C GLN A 77 3.49 0.76 3.39
N VAL A 78 3.33 0.17 4.56
CA VAL A 78 2.03 0.01 5.20
C VAL A 78 2.11 0.49 6.64
N ASN A 79 1.17 1.33 7.03
CA ASN A 79 1.02 1.86 8.38
C ASN A 79 -0.31 1.39 8.97
N TYR A 80 -0.28 0.95 10.22
CA TYR A 80 -1.47 0.66 11.01
C TYR A 80 -1.68 1.76 12.04
N GLY A 81 -2.77 2.51 11.92
CA GLY A 81 -3.14 3.61 12.81
C GLY A 81 -4.23 3.26 13.83
N GLY A 82 -4.67 2.01 13.89
CA GLY A 82 -5.70 1.56 14.83
C GLY A 82 -5.17 1.26 16.22
N GLN A 83 -6.05 0.71 17.05
CA GLN A 83 -5.76 0.32 18.42
C GLN A 83 -5.65 -1.21 18.54
N GLY A 84 -4.77 -1.67 19.44
CA GLY A 84 -4.55 -3.10 19.66
C GLY A 84 -3.69 -3.74 18.55
N ASP A 85 -3.31 -4.99 18.78
CA ASP A 85 -2.51 -5.75 17.83
C ASP A 85 -3.43 -6.44 16.80
N ILE A 86 -3.02 -6.41 15.54
CA ILE A 86 -3.79 -6.98 14.43
C ILE A 86 -2.86 -7.58 13.38
N ALA A 87 -3.32 -8.63 12.73
CA ALA A 87 -2.66 -9.19 11.54
C ALA A 87 -3.22 -8.55 10.28
N LEU A 88 -2.33 -8.29 9.31
CA LEU A 88 -2.73 -7.89 7.97
C LEU A 88 -3.01 -9.14 7.15
N ALA A 89 -4.24 -9.29 6.67
CA ALA A 89 -4.60 -10.41 5.80
C ALA A 89 -3.88 -10.33 4.46
N GLN A 90 -3.38 -11.46 3.96
CA GLN A 90 -2.69 -11.52 2.67
C GLN A 90 -3.52 -10.94 1.53
N SER A 91 -4.80 -11.29 1.46
CA SER A 91 -5.70 -10.79 0.41
C SER A 91 -5.85 -9.28 0.43
N ASP A 92 -5.96 -8.67 1.61
CA ASP A 92 -6.05 -7.22 1.75
C ASP A 92 -4.73 -6.54 1.41
N CYS A 93 -3.61 -7.09 1.83
CA CYS A 93 -2.27 -6.61 1.50
C CYS A 93 -2.08 -6.55 -0.03
N VAL A 94 -2.31 -7.66 -0.72
CA VAL A 94 -2.19 -7.74 -2.18
C VAL A 94 -3.13 -6.76 -2.88
N LEU A 95 -4.40 -6.77 -2.50
CA LEU A 95 -5.42 -5.94 -3.14
C LEU A 95 -5.10 -4.45 -3.00
N ARG A 96 -4.76 -4.01 -1.80
CA ARG A 96 -4.52 -2.59 -1.52
C ARG A 96 -3.31 -2.05 -2.25
N PHE A 97 -2.18 -2.74 -2.18
CA PHE A 97 -0.98 -2.32 -2.89
C PHE A 97 -1.15 -2.34 -4.41
N LYS A 98 -1.76 -3.39 -4.97
CA LYS A 98 -2.01 -3.47 -6.43
C LYS A 98 -3.00 -2.41 -6.91
N ASN A 99 -3.95 -2.01 -6.09
CA ASN A 99 -4.83 -0.88 -6.41
C ASN A 99 -4.05 0.42 -6.59
N GLU A 100 -3.06 0.69 -5.73
CA GLU A 100 -2.18 1.86 -5.88
C GLU A 100 -1.36 1.79 -7.17
N ILE A 101 -0.77 0.63 -7.46
CA ILE A 101 0.04 0.43 -8.67
C ILE A 101 -0.82 0.61 -9.93
N ASN A 102 -2.02 0.04 -9.97
CA ASN A 102 -2.89 0.08 -11.14
C ASN A 102 -3.70 1.37 -11.27
N GLY A 103 -4.04 1.99 -10.15
CA GLY A 103 -4.84 3.21 -10.11
C GLY A 103 -4.04 4.50 -10.22
N CYS A 104 -2.75 4.47 -9.92
CA CYS A 104 -1.90 5.64 -9.81
C CYS A 104 -0.62 5.46 -10.64
N GLY A 105 -0.52 6.17 -11.77
CA GLY A 105 0.60 6.04 -12.71
C GLY A 105 1.99 6.36 -12.13
N SER A 106 2.05 7.27 -11.16
CA SER A 106 3.27 7.66 -10.44
C SER A 106 3.25 7.26 -8.98
N GLY A 107 2.46 6.22 -8.65
CA GLY A 107 2.29 5.80 -7.28
C GLY A 107 1.29 6.65 -6.51
N GLY A 108 1.10 6.29 -5.26
CA GLY A 108 0.15 6.97 -4.40
C GLY A 108 0.12 6.40 -3.00
N SER A 109 -0.74 6.99 -2.19
CA SER A 109 -0.98 6.56 -0.82
C SER A 109 -2.47 6.61 -0.52
N THR A 110 -3.03 5.50 -0.06
CA THR A 110 -4.46 5.41 0.29
C THR A 110 -4.63 4.98 1.74
N THR A 111 -5.48 5.71 2.44
CA THR A 111 -5.92 5.35 3.79
C THR A 111 -7.31 4.74 3.72
N THR A 112 -7.44 3.54 4.27
CA THR A 112 -8.71 2.82 4.38
C THR A 112 -8.88 2.34 5.82
N ALA A 113 -9.91 2.82 6.51
CA ALA A 113 -10.08 2.58 7.94
C ALA A 113 -8.78 2.92 8.70
N ASP A 114 -8.18 1.95 9.37
CA ASP A 114 -6.96 2.14 10.17
C ASP A 114 -5.66 1.86 9.41
N TRP A 115 -5.75 1.58 8.11
CA TRP A 115 -4.60 1.20 7.29
C TRP A 115 -4.25 2.27 6.26
N THR A 116 -2.98 2.58 6.14
CA THR A 116 -2.45 3.41 5.05
C THR A 116 -1.44 2.60 4.24
N PHE A 117 -1.70 2.47 2.95
CA PHE A 117 -0.83 1.77 2.00
C PHE A 117 -0.20 2.79 1.06
N THR A 118 1.09 2.68 0.84
CA THR A 118 1.84 3.53 -0.07
C THR A 118 2.64 2.68 -1.05
N SER A 119 2.51 3.00 -2.33
CA SER A 119 3.30 2.41 -3.41
C SER A 119 3.93 3.54 -4.21
N ASP A 120 5.24 3.63 -4.22
CA ASP A 120 5.96 4.78 -4.77
C ASP A 120 7.12 4.34 -5.66
N PRO A 121 6.99 4.48 -7.00
CA PRO A 121 8.12 4.26 -7.90
C PRO A 121 9.09 5.43 -7.83
N ASN A 122 10.37 5.14 -7.74
CA ASN A 122 11.43 6.14 -7.64
C ASN A 122 12.62 5.77 -8.54
N ASP A 123 13.36 6.77 -8.97
CA ASP A 123 14.67 6.56 -9.57
C ASP A 123 15.67 6.11 -8.51
N GLY A 124 16.61 5.31 -8.91
CA GLY A 124 17.71 4.85 -8.07
C GLY A 124 17.66 3.35 -7.77
N THR A 125 18.46 2.95 -6.82
CA THR A 125 18.59 1.56 -6.38
C THR A 125 18.20 1.42 -4.92
N CYS A 126 17.67 0.24 -4.57
CA CYS A 126 17.48 -0.10 -3.18
C CYS A 126 18.82 -0.23 -2.49
N ASP A 127 18.98 0.39 -1.32
CA ASP A 127 20.19 0.25 -0.52
C ASP A 127 20.24 -1.16 0.07
N PRO A 128 21.22 -2.02 -0.31
CA PRO A 128 21.33 -3.36 0.23
C PRO A 128 21.62 -3.37 1.74
N VAL A 129 22.16 -2.30 2.28
CA VAL A 129 22.43 -2.16 3.70
C VAL A 129 21.16 -1.84 4.48
N ALA A 130 20.26 -1.01 3.92
CA ALA A 130 18.97 -0.68 4.54
C ALA A 130 18.06 -1.91 4.67
N LYS A 131 18.08 -2.81 3.67
CA LYS A 131 17.33 -4.08 3.70
C LYS A 131 17.82 -5.06 4.76
N ARG A 132 19.08 -4.93 5.21
CA ARG A 132 19.74 -5.85 6.13
C ARG A 132 20.04 -5.23 7.50
N ALA A 133 19.78 -3.93 7.66
CA ALA A 133 19.99 -3.30 8.94
C ALA A 133 19.00 -3.91 9.94
N PRO A 134 19.49 -4.65 10.96
CA PRO A 134 18.63 -5.00 12.06
C PRO A 134 18.11 -3.68 12.65
N VAL A 135 16.84 -3.66 13.03
CA VAL A 135 16.29 -2.55 13.80
C VAL A 135 17.23 -2.33 14.97
N GLN A 136 17.99 -1.25 14.91
CA GLN A 136 18.89 -0.91 16.01
C GLN A 136 18.02 -0.39 17.14
N PHE A 137 17.79 -1.23 18.11
CA PHE A 137 17.33 -0.78 19.41
C PHE A 137 18.52 -0.06 20.06
N THR A 138 18.53 1.25 19.95
CA THR A 138 19.36 2.05 20.84
C THR A 138 18.77 1.93 22.23
N ALA A 139 19.45 1.12 23.02
CA ALA A 139 19.19 1.12 24.45
C ALA A 139 19.56 2.48 25.05
#